data_91e21e1cfca4352d85a1aeb9f81cd325
#
_entry.id   91e21e1cfca4352d85a1aeb9f81cd325
#
_cell.length_a   1.000
_cell.length_b   1.000
_cell.length_c   1.000
_cell.angle_alpha   90.00
_cell.angle_beta   90.00
_cell.angle_gamma   90.00
#
_symmetry.space_group_name_H-M   'P 1'
#
loop_
_entity.id
_entity.type
_entity.pdbx_description
1 polymer ?
#
loop_
_entity_poly.entity_id
_entity_poly.type
_entity_poly.pdbx_seq_one_letter_code
_entity_poly.pdbx_strand_id
1 'polypeptide(L)'
;PALVIVSIGGNDFLRRQSAATARANIHRICSEAKGSGAQVLLVAVPELSLMAAAGRLSDHPMYEEIAEELKIPLHAKGWSSVLAQERLRSDPIHANAAGYAEFAQQLVGTLRQTGLLAQ
;
A
#
# COMPACT_ATOMS: atom_id res chain seq x y z
N PRO A 1 3.68 -17.30 -9.87
CA PRO A 1 2.51 -17.22 -8.99
C PRO A 1 1.29 -16.67 -9.72
N ALA A 2 0.10 -17.01 -9.23
CA ALA A 2 -1.15 -16.54 -9.81
C ALA A 2 -1.48 -15.11 -9.40
N LEU A 3 -1.03 -14.71 -8.21
CA LEU A 3 -1.28 -13.39 -7.64
C LEU A 3 -0.03 -12.90 -6.91
N VAL A 4 0.34 -11.66 -7.16
CA VAL A 4 1.41 -10.97 -6.44
C VAL A 4 0.81 -9.73 -5.77
N ILE A 5 1.01 -9.63 -4.47
CA ILE A 5 0.61 -8.45 -3.69
C ILE A 5 1.87 -7.65 -3.38
N VAL A 6 1.92 -6.40 -3.84
CA VAL A 6 3.08 -5.52 -3.66
C VAL A 6 2.76 -4.50 -2.59
N SER A 7 3.44 -4.61 -1.44
CA SER A 7 3.24 -3.73 -0.27
C SER A 7 4.60 -3.22 0.19
N ILE A 8 5.12 -2.20 -0.48
CA ILE A 8 6.46 -1.66 -0.27
C ILE A 8 6.45 -0.14 -0.39
N GLY A 9 7.52 0.49 0.08
CA GLY A 9 7.76 1.92 -0.07
C GLY A 9 7.91 2.67 1.25
N GLY A 10 7.44 2.11 2.37
CA GLY A 10 7.52 2.78 3.67
C GLY A 10 8.96 3.07 4.08
N ASN A 11 9.87 2.10 3.88
CA ASN A 11 11.28 2.28 4.21
C ASN A 11 11.95 3.35 3.35
N ASP A 12 11.53 3.51 2.11
CA ASP A 12 12.09 4.52 1.22
C ASP A 12 11.82 5.92 1.77
N PHE A 13 10.60 6.16 2.29
CA PHE A 13 10.28 7.45 2.92
C PHE A 13 11.08 7.66 4.20
N LEU A 14 11.24 6.62 5.02
CA LEU A 14 12.01 6.69 6.26
C LEU A 14 13.48 6.96 6.01
N ARG A 15 14.03 6.44 4.92
CA ARG A 15 15.42 6.66 4.52
C ARG A 15 15.63 7.94 3.73
N ARG A 16 14.58 8.74 3.58
CA ARG A 16 14.62 10.00 2.84
C ARG A 16 15.06 9.85 1.38
N GLN A 17 14.76 8.70 0.78
CA GLN A 17 14.97 8.53 -0.66
C GLN A 17 14.00 9.43 -1.42
N SER A 18 14.39 9.86 -2.61
CA SER A 18 13.52 10.69 -3.43
C SER A 18 12.25 9.92 -3.81
N ALA A 19 11.12 10.64 -3.85
CA ALA A 19 9.85 10.05 -4.27
C ALA A 19 9.95 9.51 -5.71
N ALA A 20 10.71 10.19 -6.58
CA ALA A 20 10.92 9.75 -7.96
C ALA A 20 11.62 8.39 -8.02
N THR A 21 12.65 8.17 -7.19
CA THR A 21 13.37 6.90 -7.13
C THR A 21 12.46 5.79 -6.60
N ALA A 22 11.73 6.04 -5.53
CA ALA A 22 10.79 5.09 -4.96
C ALA A 22 9.71 4.71 -5.97
N ARG A 23 9.14 5.71 -6.67
CA ARG A 23 8.13 5.50 -7.70
C ARG A 23 8.66 4.61 -8.83
N ALA A 24 9.85 4.90 -9.31
CA ALA A 24 10.46 4.11 -10.40
C ALA A 24 10.66 2.65 -9.98
N ASN A 25 11.13 2.41 -8.77
CA ASN A 25 11.36 1.06 -8.25
C ASN A 25 10.05 0.29 -8.09
N ILE A 26 9.03 0.91 -7.52
CA ILE A 26 7.72 0.27 -7.32
C ILE A 26 7.07 -0.02 -8.68
N HIS A 27 7.12 0.94 -9.60
CA HIS A 27 6.60 0.76 -10.96
C HIS A 27 7.26 -0.44 -11.64
N ARG A 28 8.59 -0.55 -11.54
CA ARG A 28 9.34 -1.66 -12.14
C ARG A 28 8.93 -3.00 -11.54
N ILE A 29 8.82 -3.09 -10.21
CA ILE A 29 8.44 -4.33 -9.52
C ILE A 29 7.03 -4.77 -9.96
N CYS A 30 6.08 -3.85 -9.99
CA CYS A 30 4.71 -4.15 -10.43
C CYS A 30 4.67 -4.56 -11.92
N SER A 31 5.44 -3.87 -12.75
CA SER A 31 5.51 -4.15 -14.18
C SER A 31 6.10 -5.53 -14.45
N GLU A 32 7.18 -5.89 -13.76
CA GLU A 32 7.80 -7.21 -13.88
C GLU A 32 6.85 -8.31 -13.39
N ALA A 33 6.18 -8.10 -12.26
CA ALA A 33 5.19 -9.07 -11.76
C ALA A 33 4.06 -9.28 -12.75
N LYS A 34 3.52 -8.21 -13.31
CA LYS A 34 2.46 -8.28 -14.32
C LYS A 34 2.95 -8.98 -15.59
N GLY A 35 4.17 -8.66 -16.02
CA GLY A 35 4.80 -9.27 -17.20
C GLY A 35 5.03 -10.77 -17.06
N SER A 36 5.11 -11.30 -15.84
CA SER A 36 5.26 -12.74 -15.60
C SER A 36 3.94 -13.51 -15.78
N GLY A 37 2.84 -12.82 -16.05
CA GLY A 37 1.51 -13.43 -16.19
C GLY A 37 0.70 -13.48 -14.92
N ALA A 38 1.25 -13.00 -13.79
CA ALA A 38 0.51 -12.95 -12.53
C ALA A 38 -0.47 -11.77 -12.52
N GLN A 39 -1.56 -11.93 -11.78
CA GLN A 39 -2.37 -10.80 -11.38
C GLN A 39 -1.63 -10.03 -10.28
N VAL A 40 -1.75 -8.71 -10.26
CA VAL A 40 -1.00 -7.86 -9.31
C VAL A 40 -1.97 -6.96 -8.56
N LEU A 41 -1.81 -6.91 -7.24
CA LEU A 41 -2.47 -5.91 -6.40
C LEU A 41 -1.40 -5.04 -5.77
N LEU A 42 -1.50 -3.74 -5.97
CA LEU A 42 -0.61 -2.77 -5.33
C LEU A 42 -1.28 -2.24 -4.06
N VAL A 43 -0.54 -2.25 -2.95
CA VAL A 43 -1.00 -1.71 -1.67
C VAL A 43 -0.39 -0.33 -1.49
N ALA A 44 -1.23 0.68 -1.34
CA ALA A 44 -0.77 2.05 -1.09
C ALA A 44 -0.21 2.18 0.32
N VAL A 45 0.86 2.95 0.46
CA VAL A 45 1.52 3.22 1.73
C VAL A 45 1.40 4.71 2.04
N PRO A 46 1.19 5.09 3.32
CA PRO A 46 1.07 6.49 3.68
C PRO A 46 2.34 7.27 3.40
N GLU A 47 2.16 8.54 3.04
CA GLU A 47 3.26 9.49 2.98
C GLU A 47 3.65 9.86 4.41
N LEU A 48 4.85 9.43 4.84
CA LEU A 48 5.35 9.70 6.18
C LEU A 48 5.94 11.10 6.23
N SER A 49 5.28 11.98 6.95
CA SER A 49 5.61 13.41 7.05
C SER A 49 5.25 13.94 8.43
N LEU A 50 5.46 15.23 8.66
CA LEU A 50 5.00 15.89 9.88
C LEU A 50 3.49 15.81 10.04
N MET A 51 2.76 15.78 8.95
CA MET A 51 1.30 15.63 8.98
C MET A 51 0.91 14.24 9.46
N ALA A 52 1.70 13.22 9.12
CA ALA A 52 1.50 11.86 9.63
C ALA A 52 1.65 11.83 11.15
N ALA A 53 2.68 12.50 11.68
CA ALA A 53 2.89 12.59 13.12
C ALA A 53 1.73 13.30 13.83
N ALA A 54 1.03 14.20 13.15
CA ALA A 54 -0.15 14.88 13.66
C ALA A 54 -1.45 14.08 13.44
N GLY A 55 -1.36 12.84 12.97
CA GLY A 55 -2.52 11.98 12.73
C GLY A 55 -3.21 12.22 11.39
N ARG A 56 -2.61 13.00 10.51
CA ARG A 56 -3.15 13.30 9.17
C ARG A 56 -2.44 12.49 8.11
N LEU A 57 -2.75 11.19 8.07
CA LEU A 57 -2.16 10.28 7.11
C LEU A 57 -2.95 10.25 5.81
N SER A 58 -2.22 10.29 4.70
CA SER A 58 -2.80 10.02 3.39
C SER A 58 -1.81 9.19 2.59
N ASP A 59 -2.35 8.42 1.63
CA ASP A 59 -1.52 7.64 0.73
C ASP A 59 -0.66 8.57 -0.14
N HIS A 60 0.57 8.15 -0.43
CA HIS A 60 1.38 8.89 -1.38
C HIS A 60 0.73 8.77 -2.76
N PRO A 61 0.60 9.89 -3.51
CA PRO A 61 -0.09 9.89 -4.82
C PRO A 61 0.53 8.96 -5.85
N MET A 62 1.80 8.59 -5.70
CA MET A 62 2.48 7.73 -6.68
C MET A 62 1.82 6.36 -6.85
N TYR A 63 1.17 5.83 -5.80
CA TYR A 63 0.54 4.52 -5.88
C TYR A 63 -0.65 4.52 -6.83
N GLU A 64 -1.48 5.54 -6.75
CA GLU A 64 -2.62 5.70 -7.67
C GLU A 64 -2.14 5.89 -9.10
N GLU A 65 -1.09 6.69 -9.30
CA GLU A 65 -0.49 6.91 -10.62
C GLU A 65 0.04 5.62 -11.24
N ILE A 66 0.78 4.83 -10.46
CA ILE A 66 1.34 3.55 -10.91
C ILE A 66 0.22 2.57 -11.26
N ALA A 67 -0.80 2.47 -10.40
CA ALA A 67 -1.93 1.58 -10.62
C ALA A 67 -2.67 1.92 -11.91
N GLU A 68 -2.88 3.21 -12.18
CA GLU A 68 -3.51 3.67 -13.40
C GLU A 68 -2.66 3.38 -14.64
N GLU A 69 -1.37 3.68 -14.59
CA GLU A 69 -0.46 3.45 -15.71
C GLU A 69 -0.36 1.98 -16.10
N LEU A 70 -0.31 1.10 -15.11
CA LEU A 70 -0.16 -0.34 -15.32
C LEU A 70 -1.51 -1.06 -15.43
N LYS A 71 -2.61 -0.37 -15.19
CA LYS A 71 -3.96 -0.94 -15.19
C LYS A 71 -4.07 -2.13 -14.24
N ILE A 72 -3.57 -1.93 -13.01
CA ILE A 72 -3.65 -2.92 -11.93
C ILE A 72 -4.51 -2.38 -10.80
N PRO A 73 -5.18 -3.26 -10.03
CA PRO A 73 -5.95 -2.82 -8.88
C PRO A 73 -5.07 -2.26 -7.77
N LEU A 74 -5.64 -1.34 -7.00
CA LEU A 74 -4.98 -0.68 -5.88
C LEU A 74 -5.78 -0.90 -4.59
N HIS A 75 -5.10 -1.30 -3.52
CA HIS A 75 -5.67 -1.27 -2.18
C HIS A 75 -5.33 0.10 -1.57
N ALA A 76 -6.24 1.06 -1.73
CA ALA A 76 -6.05 2.42 -1.28
C ALA A 76 -6.50 2.60 0.16
N LYS A 77 -5.83 3.51 0.87
CA LYS A 77 -6.22 3.99 2.22
C LYS A 77 -6.21 2.93 3.31
N GLY A 78 -5.73 1.73 3.05
CA GLY A 78 -5.70 0.66 4.05
C GLY A 78 -4.79 1.01 5.22
N TRP A 79 -3.51 1.22 4.96
CA TRP A 79 -2.56 1.61 6.01
C TRP A 79 -2.85 3.00 6.55
N SER A 80 -3.23 3.94 5.70
CA SER A 80 -3.55 5.30 6.15
C SER A 80 -4.69 5.29 7.16
N SER A 81 -5.75 4.54 6.92
CA SER A 81 -6.89 4.47 7.83
C SER A 81 -6.56 3.75 9.13
N VAL A 82 -5.78 2.67 9.07
CA VAL A 82 -5.37 1.92 10.26
C VAL A 82 -4.45 2.76 11.14
N LEU A 83 -3.41 3.34 10.56
CA LEU A 83 -2.42 4.10 11.31
C LEU A 83 -2.94 5.45 11.79
N ALA A 84 -4.04 5.96 11.25
CA ALA A 84 -4.70 7.15 11.76
C ALA A 84 -5.42 6.90 13.10
N GLN A 85 -5.66 5.64 13.47
CA GLN A 85 -6.38 5.27 14.69
C GLN A 85 -5.39 4.81 15.76
N GLU A 86 -5.33 5.57 16.83
CA GLU A 86 -4.38 5.34 17.93
C GLU A 86 -4.52 3.93 18.53
N ARG A 87 -5.74 3.43 18.64
CA ARG A 87 -6.03 2.09 19.18
C ARG A 87 -5.50 0.95 18.31
N LEU A 88 -5.16 1.22 17.04
CA LEU A 88 -4.71 0.21 16.08
C LEU A 88 -3.22 0.27 15.79
N ARG A 89 -2.50 1.17 16.47
CA ARG A 89 -1.06 1.32 16.21
C ARG A 89 -0.23 1.16 17.49
N SER A 90 0.98 0.65 17.33
CA SER A 90 1.97 0.57 18.42
C SER A 90 2.80 1.84 18.51
N ASP A 91 3.01 2.52 17.37
CA ASP A 91 3.68 3.82 17.28
C ASP A 91 3.13 4.54 16.03
N PRO A 92 3.56 5.79 15.73
CA PRO A 92 3.00 6.55 14.60
C PRO A 92 3.11 5.90 13.23
N ILE A 93 4.02 4.94 13.06
CA ILE A 93 4.28 4.34 11.75
C ILE A 93 4.08 2.82 11.70
N HIS A 94 3.70 2.19 12.82
CA HIS A 94 3.51 0.74 12.88
C HIS A 94 2.18 0.38 13.51
N ALA A 95 1.48 -0.58 12.91
CA ALA A 95 0.26 -1.12 13.47
C ALA A 95 0.58 -2.05 14.66
N ASN A 96 -0.38 -2.16 15.58
CA ASN A 96 -0.36 -3.21 16.59
C ASN A 96 -1.11 -4.46 16.06
N ALA A 97 -1.27 -5.49 16.91
CA ALA A 97 -1.94 -6.72 16.48
C ALA A 97 -3.36 -6.47 15.97
N ALA A 98 -4.13 -5.64 16.65
CA ALA A 98 -5.49 -5.28 16.22
C ALA A 98 -5.49 -4.52 14.90
N GLY A 99 -4.48 -3.66 14.68
CA GLY A 99 -4.31 -2.91 13.43
C GLY A 99 -3.99 -3.82 12.26
N TYR A 100 -3.11 -4.80 12.45
CA TYR A 100 -2.83 -5.79 11.41
C TYR A 100 -4.05 -6.61 11.06
N ALA A 101 -4.84 -7.01 12.06
CA ALA A 101 -6.08 -7.76 11.82
C ALA A 101 -7.09 -6.94 11.02
N GLU A 102 -7.25 -5.68 11.36
CA GLU A 102 -8.13 -4.75 10.65
C GLU A 102 -7.68 -4.57 9.20
N PHE A 103 -6.39 -4.35 8.99
CA PHE A 103 -5.81 -4.22 7.66
C PHE A 103 -6.06 -5.48 6.82
N ALA A 104 -5.85 -6.66 7.41
CA ALA A 104 -6.04 -7.94 6.72
C ALA A 104 -7.49 -8.11 6.26
N GLN A 105 -8.46 -7.75 7.10
CA GLN A 105 -9.87 -7.82 6.74
C GLN A 105 -10.20 -6.89 5.57
N GLN A 106 -9.68 -5.66 5.59
CA GLN A 106 -9.86 -4.71 4.51
C GLN A 106 -9.23 -5.19 3.21
N LEU A 107 -8.04 -5.77 3.29
CA LEU A 107 -7.33 -6.31 2.14
C LEU A 107 -8.12 -7.46 1.49
N VAL A 108 -8.65 -8.37 2.29
CA VAL A 108 -9.52 -9.46 1.79
C VAL A 108 -10.73 -8.88 1.06
N GLY A 109 -11.34 -7.84 1.60
CA GLY A 109 -12.46 -7.14 0.95
C GLY A 109 -12.08 -6.61 -0.42
N THR A 110 -10.92 -5.96 -0.54
CA THR A 110 -10.42 -5.45 -1.81
C THR A 110 -10.15 -6.59 -2.81
N LEU A 111 -9.54 -7.68 -2.35
CA LEU A 111 -9.27 -8.83 -3.20
C LEU A 111 -10.56 -9.42 -3.78
N ARG A 112 -11.63 -9.48 -2.98
CA ARG A 112 -12.93 -9.96 -3.44
C ARG A 112 -13.59 -8.98 -4.41
N GLN A 113 -13.57 -7.70 -4.10
CA GLN A 113 -14.16 -6.66 -4.96
C GLN A 113 -13.51 -6.57 -6.32
N THR A 114 -12.20 -6.80 -6.38
CA THR A 114 -11.43 -6.73 -7.63
C THR A 114 -11.42 -8.05 -8.40
N GLY A 115 -12.03 -9.10 -7.87
CA GLY A 115 -12.08 -10.42 -8.52
C GLY A 115 -10.79 -11.23 -8.38
N LEU A 116 -9.85 -10.77 -7.56
CA LEU A 116 -8.59 -11.49 -7.34
C LEU A 116 -8.73 -12.62 -6.34
N LEU A 117 -9.83 -12.65 -5.59
CA LEU A 117 -10.17 -13.70 -4.66
C LEU A 117 -11.67 -14.02 -4.84
N ALA A 118 -12.01 -15.30 -4.82
CA ALA A 118 -13.41 -15.72 -4.96
C ALA A 118 -14.27 -15.18 -3.81
N GLN A 119 -15.50 -14.85 -4.15
CA GLN A 119 -16.49 -14.35 -3.19
C GLN A 119 -16.84 -15.43 -2.14
#